data_01b21cf0901e7e3c59ac1357632e3f33
#
_entry.id   01b21cf0901e7e3c59ac1357632e3f33
#
_cell.length_a   1.000
_cell.length_b   1.000
_cell.length_c   1.000
_cell.angle_alpha   90.00
_cell.angle_beta   90.00
_cell.angle_gamma   90.00
#
_symmetry.space_group_name_H-M   'P 1'
#
loop_
_entity.id
_entity.type
_entity.pdbx_description
1 polymer ?
#
loop_
_entity_poly.entity_id
_entity_poly.type
_entity_poly.pdbx_seq_one_letter_code
_entity_poly.pdbx_strand_id
1 'polypeptide(L)'
;MQPERPVINEIRLEDTLPRVFADEQIPDSQVWRHTVSFERGKNYVIEAPSGTGKSSLCAYIYGNRRDYLGHISFDGHDISNIKPNRWQLLRREALAYLPQELDLFPELTAMQNIMLKASLTNAVSEAQVEEWLQKLGIDSRSHFPVGKMSIGQQQRVAIIRCVCQPFSFLLIDEPVSHLDAENNKRAAEIIQSAASAQGAGIIATSVGNRIGINVDTLLHL
;
A
#
# COMPACT_ATOMS: atom_id res chain seq x y z
N MET A 1 -1.76 26.57 15.48
CA MET A 1 -2.06 26.06 14.13
C MET A 1 -1.53 24.63 14.07
N GLN A 2 -2.37 23.65 13.86
CA GLN A 2 -1.89 22.31 13.51
C GLN A 2 -1.20 22.42 12.15
N PRO A 3 -0.02 21.82 11.95
CA PRO A 3 0.61 21.82 10.65
C PRO A 3 -0.35 21.17 9.63
N GLU A 4 -0.45 21.79 8.47
CA GLU A 4 -1.28 21.31 7.38
C GLU A 4 -0.85 19.88 7.00
N ARG A 5 -1.81 18.97 6.87
CA ARG A 5 -1.57 17.57 6.53
C ARG A 5 -0.78 17.50 5.21
N PRO A 6 0.31 16.71 5.13
CA PRO A 6 1.04 16.56 3.88
C PRO A 6 0.16 15.87 2.84
N VAL A 7 0.15 16.41 1.64
CA VAL A 7 -0.51 15.83 0.46
C VAL A 7 0.56 15.58 -0.59
N ILE A 8 0.46 14.45 -1.28
CA ILE A 8 1.24 14.11 -2.46
C ILE A 8 0.26 14.03 -3.62
N ASN A 9 0.46 14.82 -4.67
CA ASN A 9 -0.40 14.82 -5.86
C ASN A 9 0.16 13.97 -6.98
N GLU A 10 1.49 13.86 -7.07
CA GLU A 10 2.18 13.05 -8.06
C GLU A 10 3.35 12.29 -7.43
N ILE A 11 3.48 11.03 -7.80
CA ILE A 11 4.69 10.23 -7.60
C ILE A 11 5.28 9.96 -8.97
N ARG A 12 6.53 10.38 -9.21
CA ARG A 12 7.19 10.24 -10.50
C ARG A 12 8.48 9.44 -10.36
N LEU A 13 8.63 8.47 -11.22
CA LEU A 13 9.84 7.68 -11.41
C LEU A 13 10.50 8.13 -12.71
N GLU A 14 11.81 8.33 -12.68
CA GLU A 14 12.62 8.71 -13.85
C GLU A 14 13.83 7.81 -13.93
N ASP A 15 13.91 7.01 -15.00
CA ASP A 15 15.00 6.05 -15.23
C ASP A 15 15.30 5.14 -14.03
N THR A 16 14.25 4.85 -13.24
CA THR A 16 14.39 4.09 -11.99
C THR A 16 14.61 2.61 -12.29
N LEU A 17 15.56 2.00 -11.57
CA LEU A 17 15.90 0.58 -11.69
C LEU A 17 16.44 0.03 -10.37
N PRO A 18 15.98 -1.14 -9.88
CA PRO A 18 16.66 -1.82 -8.77
C PRO A 18 18.13 -2.10 -9.11
N ARG A 19 19.06 -1.78 -8.21
CA ARG A 19 20.52 -1.95 -8.46
C ARG A 19 20.89 -3.40 -8.78
N VAL A 20 20.13 -4.36 -8.26
CA VAL A 20 20.37 -5.78 -8.55
C VAL A 20 20.20 -6.12 -10.03
N PHE A 21 19.46 -5.31 -10.78
CA PHE A 21 19.24 -5.50 -12.22
C PHE A 21 20.14 -4.59 -13.09
N ALA A 22 21.13 -3.89 -12.50
CA ALA A 22 21.95 -2.93 -13.24
C ALA A 22 22.70 -3.55 -14.44
N ASP A 23 23.20 -4.76 -14.25
CA ASP A 23 23.98 -5.52 -15.23
C ASP A 23 23.18 -6.63 -15.92
N GLU A 24 21.87 -6.71 -15.70
CA GLU A 24 21.01 -7.73 -16.28
C GLU A 24 20.23 -7.19 -17.50
N GLN A 25 19.93 -8.07 -18.44
CA GLN A 25 18.93 -7.78 -19.47
C GLN A 25 17.55 -7.89 -18.84
N ILE A 26 16.93 -6.73 -18.57
CA ILE A 26 15.59 -6.68 -18.04
C ILE A 26 14.60 -6.97 -19.16
N PRO A 27 13.57 -7.82 -18.93
CA PRO A 27 12.45 -7.96 -19.86
C PRO A 27 11.80 -6.61 -20.14
N ASP A 28 11.09 -6.49 -21.27
CA ASP A 28 10.34 -5.28 -21.61
C ASP A 28 9.49 -4.83 -20.43
N SER A 29 9.86 -3.69 -19.85
CA SER A 29 9.21 -3.08 -18.70
C SER A 29 8.66 -1.72 -19.08
N GLN A 30 7.45 -1.42 -18.67
CA GLN A 30 6.85 -0.10 -18.83
C GLN A 30 7.19 0.85 -17.65
N VAL A 31 7.88 0.34 -16.63
CA VAL A 31 8.21 1.07 -15.41
C VAL A 31 9.72 1.26 -15.26
N TRP A 32 10.50 0.16 -15.33
CA TRP A 32 11.94 0.24 -15.18
C TRP A 32 12.61 0.92 -16.36
N ARG A 33 13.54 1.84 -16.08
CA ARG A 33 14.26 2.67 -17.10
C ARG A 33 13.34 3.54 -17.95
N HIS A 34 12.12 3.81 -17.48
CA HIS A 34 11.17 4.73 -18.11
C HIS A 34 10.79 5.86 -17.17
N THR A 35 10.16 6.89 -17.74
CA THR A 35 9.50 7.91 -16.94
C THR A 35 8.05 7.52 -16.75
N VAL A 36 7.64 7.29 -15.50
CA VAL A 36 6.27 6.93 -15.12
C VAL A 36 5.79 7.86 -14.03
N SER A 37 4.57 8.39 -14.20
CA SER A 37 3.90 9.22 -13.20
C SER A 37 2.63 8.54 -12.69
N PHE A 38 2.47 8.55 -11.37
CA PHE A 38 1.27 8.14 -10.67
C PHE A 38 0.58 9.38 -10.12
N GLU A 39 -0.64 9.63 -10.55
CA GLU A 39 -1.42 10.79 -10.15
C GLU A 39 -2.37 10.42 -9.01
N ARG A 40 -2.54 11.31 -8.05
CA ARG A 40 -3.52 11.17 -6.99
C ARG A 40 -4.93 11.05 -7.57
N GLY A 41 -5.75 10.18 -6.98
CA GLY A 41 -7.12 9.92 -7.42
C GLY A 41 -7.23 8.91 -8.56
N LYS A 42 -6.10 8.39 -9.09
CA LYS A 42 -6.08 7.33 -10.10
C LYS A 42 -5.59 6.00 -9.52
N ASN A 43 -6.08 4.90 -10.07
CA ASN A 43 -5.75 3.55 -9.64
C ASN A 43 -4.89 2.84 -10.69
N TYR A 44 -3.72 2.41 -10.27
CA TYR A 44 -2.74 1.73 -11.08
C TYR A 44 -2.58 0.29 -10.62
N VAL A 45 -2.53 -0.63 -11.58
CA VAL A 45 -2.12 -2.02 -11.34
C VAL A 45 -0.84 -2.28 -12.12
N ILE A 46 0.15 -2.87 -11.45
CA ILE A 46 1.44 -3.22 -12.02
C ILE A 46 1.55 -4.74 -12.00
N GLU A 47 1.46 -5.35 -13.18
CA GLU A 47 1.58 -6.79 -13.35
C GLU A 47 2.99 -7.19 -13.75
N ALA A 48 3.46 -8.23 -13.08
CA ALA A 48 4.74 -8.82 -13.46
C ALA A 48 4.93 -10.20 -12.84
N PRO A 49 5.76 -11.07 -13.42
CA PRO A 49 6.18 -12.31 -12.80
C PRO A 49 6.86 -12.09 -11.44
N SER A 50 7.00 -13.16 -10.66
CA SER A 50 7.79 -13.10 -9.42
C SER A 50 9.25 -12.77 -9.74
N GLY A 51 9.91 -12.01 -8.85
CA GLY A 51 11.32 -11.66 -8.98
C GLY A 51 11.63 -10.44 -9.85
N THR A 52 10.65 -9.77 -10.47
CA THR A 52 10.85 -8.60 -11.36
C THR A 52 10.97 -7.26 -10.63
N GLY A 53 10.91 -7.25 -9.29
CA GLY A 53 11.08 -6.04 -8.49
C GLY A 53 9.80 -5.33 -8.04
N LYS A 54 8.61 -5.95 -8.14
CA LYS A 54 7.33 -5.36 -7.68
C LYS A 54 7.38 -4.86 -6.24
N SER A 55 7.79 -5.72 -5.31
CA SER A 55 7.94 -5.35 -3.89
C SER A 55 9.00 -4.28 -3.68
N SER A 56 10.06 -4.29 -4.51
CA SER A 56 11.08 -3.23 -4.51
C SER A 56 10.50 -1.89 -4.90
N LEU A 57 9.64 -1.84 -5.91
CA LEU A 57 8.95 -0.62 -6.34
C LEU A 57 8.15 0.01 -5.20
N CYS A 58 7.29 -0.77 -4.55
CA CYS A 58 6.52 -0.30 -3.39
C CYS A 58 7.44 0.17 -2.26
N ALA A 59 8.49 -0.60 -1.95
CA ALA A 59 9.45 -0.27 -0.90
C ALA A 59 10.27 0.99 -1.21
N TYR A 60 10.60 1.26 -2.48
CA TYR A 60 11.29 2.49 -2.91
C TYR A 60 10.39 3.70 -2.75
N ILE A 61 9.16 3.64 -3.27
CA ILE A 61 8.18 4.73 -3.12
C ILE A 61 7.88 5.00 -1.63
N TYR A 62 7.74 3.96 -0.82
CA TYR A 62 7.50 4.11 0.62
C TYR A 62 8.76 4.56 1.40
N GLY A 63 9.94 4.56 0.74
CA GLY A 63 11.22 4.99 1.32
C GLY A 63 11.85 3.99 2.29
N ASN A 64 11.41 2.72 2.27
CA ASN A 64 12.01 1.64 3.08
C ASN A 64 13.33 1.13 2.49
N ARG A 65 13.50 1.26 1.17
CA ARG A 65 14.71 0.87 0.44
C ARG A 65 15.20 2.04 -0.42
N ARG A 66 16.51 2.07 -0.69
CA ARG A 66 17.17 3.13 -1.50
C ARG A 66 18.19 2.56 -2.47
N ASP A 67 18.21 1.26 -2.67
CA ASP A 67 19.13 0.53 -3.54
C ASP A 67 18.60 0.49 -4.99
N TYR A 68 18.34 1.66 -5.56
CA TYR A 68 17.93 1.87 -6.94
C TYR A 68 18.84 2.85 -7.66
N LEU A 69 18.78 2.84 -8.99
CA LEU A 69 19.31 3.84 -9.91
C LEU A 69 18.18 4.76 -10.37
N GLY A 70 18.50 5.91 -10.95
CA GLY A 70 17.52 6.89 -11.39
C GLY A 70 16.95 7.72 -10.25
N HIS A 71 15.78 8.31 -10.44
CA HIS A 71 15.17 9.25 -9.51
C HIS A 71 13.72 8.90 -9.22
N ILE A 72 13.29 9.14 -7.98
CA ILE A 72 11.90 9.11 -7.57
C ILE A 72 11.59 10.46 -6.91
N SER A 73 10.50 11.09 -7.31
CA SER A 73 10.09 12.38 -6.76
C SER A 73 8.62 12.38 -6.34
N PHE A 74 8.29 13.21 -5.35
CA PHE A 74 6.94 13.58 -4.95
C PHE A 74 6.73 15.05 -5.27
N ASP A 75 5.74 15.36 -6.12
CA ASP A 75 5.45 16.73 -6.57
C ASP A 75 6.73 17.46 -7.05
N GLY A 76 7.59 16.77 -7.80
CA GLY A 76 8.85 17.29 -8.33
C GLY A 76 10.02 17.35 -7.33
N HIS A 77 9.84 16.94 -6.08
CA HIS A 77 10.89 16.92 -5.06
C HIS A 77 11.47 15.52 -4.91
N ASP A 78 12.77 15.38 -5.18
CA ASP A 78 13.46 14.08 -5.06
C ASP A 78 13.38 13.52 -3.63
N ILE A 79 12.92 12.26 -3.52
CA ILE A 79 12.72 11.61 -2.22
C ILE A 79 14.02 11.28 -1.51
N SER A 80 15.16 11.26 -2.20
CA SER A 80 16.49 11.06 -1.60
C SER A 80 16.85 12.18 -0.60
N ASN A 81 16.30 13.38 -0.81
CA ASN A 81 16.52 14.56 0.00
C ASN A 81 15.55 14.67 1.20
N ILE A 82 14.58 13.76 1.33
CA ILE A 82 13.60 13.79 2.42
C ILE A 82 14.25 13.39 3.75
N LYS A 83 14.17 14.28 4.73
CA LYS A 83 14.71 14.05 6.09
C LYS A 83 13.88 13.02 6.86
N PRO A 84 14.45 12.29 7.84
CA PRO A 84 13.77 11.24 8.60
C PRO A 84 12.45 11.69 9.26
N ASN A 85 12.43 12.89 9.87
CA ASN A 85 11.20 13.42 10.48
C ASN A 85 10.09 13.70 9.46
N ARG A 86 10.45 14.10 8.23
CA ARG A 86 9.47 14.30 7.15
C ARG A 86 8.96 12.96 6.65
N TRP A 87 9.81 11.93 6.52
CA TRP A 87 9.39 10.56 6.20
C TRP A 87 8.39 10.01 7.22
N GLN A 88 8.63 10.25 8.51
CA GLN A 88 7.69 9.86 9.57
C GLN A 88 6.30 10.44 9.34
N LEU A 89 6.24 11.74 9.01
CA LEU A 89 4.98 12.45 8.75
C LEU A 89 4.29 11.92 7.47
N LEU A 90 5.06 11.71 6.38
CA LEU A 90 4.52 11.18 5.13
C LEU A 90 3.92 9.78 5.31
N ARG A 91 4.62 8.89 6.03
CA ARG A 91 4.12 7.52 6.30
C ARG A 91 2.94 7.49 7.26
N ARG A 92 2.78 8.50 8.08
CA ARG A 92 1.64 8.62 9.00
C ARG A 92 0.40 9.19 8.31
N GLU A 93 0.56 10.11 7.35
CA GLU A 93 -0.53 10.95 6.87
C GLU A 93 -0.70 11.05 5.35
N ALA A 94 0.25 10.59 4.54
CA ALA A 94 0.21 10.72 3.09
C ALA A 94 0.45 9.42 2.32
N LEU A 95 1.17 8.46 2.90
CA LEU A 95 1.48 7.18 2.27
C LEU A 95 1.01 6.03 3.15
N ALA A 96 0.05 5.24 2.67
CA ALA A 96 -0.29 3.96 3.27
C ALA A 96 0.39 2.83 2.49
N TYR A 97 0.82 1.78 3.19
CA TYR A 97 1.49 0.64 2.55
C TYR A 97 1.03 -0.67 3.17
N LEU A 98 0.58 -1.58 2.33
CA LEU A 98 0.31 -2.98 2.64
C LEU A 98 1.40 -3.84 1.99
N PRO A 99 2.41 -4.28 2.75
CA PRO A 99 3.44 -5.18 2.25
C PRO A 99 2.91 -6.60 2.11
N GLN A 100 3.55 -7.40 1.27
CA GLN A 100 3.22 -8.82 1.07
C GLN A 100 3.31 -9.63 2.37
N GLU A 101 4.27 -9.31 3.25
CA GLU A 101 4.49 -9.98 4.54
C GLU A 101 3.52 -9.55 5.66
N LEU A 102 2.57 -8.65 5.36
CA LEU A 102 1.51 -8.12 6.23
C LEU A 102 1.99 -7.30 7.44
N ASP A 103 3.19 -7.49 7.95
CA ASP A 103 3.81 -6.78 9.09
C ASP A 103 2.93 -6.69 10.35
N LEU A 104 2.18 -7.75 10.66
CA LEU A 104 1.34 -7.81 11.85
C LEU A 104 2.15 -8.25 13.08
N PHE A 105 1.71 -7.82 14.26
CA PHE A 105 2.25 -8.24 15.55
C PHE A 105 1.51 -9.50 16.00
N PRO A 106 2.11 -10.70 15.96
CA PRO A 106 1.41 -11.97 16.14
C PRO A 106 0.81 -12.15 17.54
N GLU A 107 1.37 -11.50 18.56
CA GLU A 107 0.92 -11.55 19.95
C GLU A 107 -0.31 -10.66 20.21
N LEU A 108 -0.51 -9.62 19.38
CA LEU A 108 -1.62 -8.70 19.52
C LEU A 108 -2.87 -9.24 18.85
N THR A 109 -4.02 -8.84 19.36
CA THR A 109 -5.31 -9.17 18.74
C THR A 109 -5.50 -8.43 17.41
N ALA A 110 -6.46 -8.86 16.60
CA ALA A 110 -6.82 -8.16 15.36
C ALA A 110 -7.15 -6.69 15.63
N MET A 111 -8.03 -6.42 16.61
CA MET A 111 -8.39 -5.05 17.01
C MET A 111 -7.16 -4.25 17.46
N GLN A 112 -6.28 -4.82 18.30
CA GLN A 112 -5.07 -4.13 18.75
C GLN A 112 -4.12 -3.80 17.59
N ASN A 113 -3.89 -4.74 16.66
CA ASN A 113 -3.07 -4.50 15.47
C ASN A 113 -3.59 -3.31 14.65
N ILE A 114 -4.90 -3.21 14.47
CA ILE A 114 -5.53 -2.12 13.72
C ILE A 114 -5.44 -0.80 14.50
N MET A 115 -5.80 -0.82 15.78
CA MET A 115 -5.85 0.38 16.61
C MET A 115 -4.47 0.99 16.87
N LEU A 116 -3.38 0.20 16.87
CA LEU A 116 -2.01 0.74 16.88
C LEU A 116 -1.79 1.77 15.76
N LYS A 117 -2.35 1.53 14.58
CA LYS A 117 -2.21 2.44 13.45
C LYS A 117 -3.26 3.56 13.50
N ALA A 118 -4.51 3.22 13.77
CA ALA A 118 -5.63 4.17 13.81
C ALA A 118 -5.41 5.28 14.86
N SER A 119 -4.88 4.94 16.03
CA SER A 119 -4.62 5.89 17.12
C SER A 119 -3.55 6.95 16.80
N LEU A 120 -2.69 6.72 15.82
CA LEU A 120 -1.65 7.70 15.43
C LEU A 120 -2.23 8.98 14.84
N THR A 121 -3.42 8.91 14.26
CA THR A 121 -4.05 10.05 13.56
C THR A 121 -5.48 10.30 14.02
N ASN A 122 -6.12 9.34 14.70
CA ASN A 122 -7.53 9.34 15.03
C ASN A 122 -8.46 9.60 13.83
N ALA A 123 -8.02 9.20 12.62
CA ALA A 123 -8.76 9.42 11.39
C ALA A 123 -9.96 8.46 11.24
N VAL A 124 -9.94 7.35 11.97
CA VAL A 124 -10.97 6.32 11.95
C VAL A 124 -11.35 5.98 13.39
N SER A 125 -12.66 5.87 13.65
CA SER A 125 -13.16 5.45 14.96
C SER A 125 -13.11 3.93 15.13
N GLU A 126 -13.15 3.47 16.38
CA GLU A 126 -13.24 2.03 16.69
C GLU A 126 -14.51 1.41 16.08
N ALA A 127 -15.64 2.12 16.12
CA ALA A 127 -16.89 1.67 15.50
C ALA A 127 -16.74 1.45 13.98
N GLN A 128 -16.00 2.31 13.29
CA GLN A 128 -15.71 2.10 11.87
C GLN A 128 -14.82 0.87 11.63
N VAL A 129 -13.88 0.60 12.53
CA VAL A 129 -13.02 -0.60 12.47
C VAL A 129 -13.89 -1.85 12.67
N GLU A 130 -14.81 -1.84 13.64
CA GLU A 130 -15.76 -2.95 13.88
C GLU A 130 -16.62 -3.22 12.64
N GLU A 131 -17.15 -2.18 12.00
CA GLU A 131 -17.91 -2.30 10.74
C GLU A 131 -17.07 -2.99 9.64
N TRP A 132 -15.82 -2.60 9.47
CA TRP A 132 -14.94 -3.23 8.49
C TRP A 132 -14.57 -4.68 8.84
N LEU A 133 -14.36 -4.99 10.13
CA LEU A 133 -14.17 -6.37 10.60
C LEU A 133 -15.38 -7.24 10.26
N GLN A 134 -16.59 -6.72 10.50
CA GLN A 134 -17.85 -7.40 10.17
C GLN A 134 -17.97 -7.58 8.65
N LYS A 135 -17.72 -6.55 7.86
CA LYS A 135 -17.78 -6.60 6.39
C LYS A 135 -16.82 -7.65 5.81
N LEU A 136 -15.63 -7.82 6.43
CA LEU A 136 -14.67 -8.85 6.05
C LEU A 136 -14.92 -10.22 6.74
N GLY A 137 -15.96 -10.38 7.54
CA GLY A 137 -16.32 -11.63 8.20
C GLY A 137 -15.28 -12.14 9.20
N ILE A 138 -14.63 -11.22 9.92
CA ILE A 138 -13.62 -11.53 10.95
C ILE A 138 -13.91 -10.82 12.29
N ASP A 139 -15.10 -10.28 12.46
CA ASP A 139 -15.57 -9.63 13.70
C ASP A 139 -15.50 -10.57 14.90
N SER A 140 -15.91 -11.84 14.73
CA SER A 140 -15.82 -12.87 15.78
C SER A 140 -14.37 -13.19 16.20
N ARG A 141 -13.39 -12.73 15.46
CA ARG A 141 -11.95 -12.88 15.71
C ARG A 141 -11.27 -11.59 16.15
N SER A 142 -11.99 -10.50 16.32
CA SER A 142 -11.45 -9.17 16.67
C SER A 142 -10.54 -9.18 17.90
N HIS A 143 -10.86 -10.02 18.90
CA HIS A 143 -10.09 -10.18 20.15
C HIS A 143 -9.15 -11.39 20.19
N PHE A 144 -8.95 -12.08 19.05
CA PHE A 144 -8.00 -13.17 18.96
C PHE A 144 -6.62 -12.67 18.52
N PRO A 145 -5.52 -13.20 19.10
CA PRO A 145 -4.16 -12.95 18.63
C PRO A 145 -4.03 -13.32 17.15
N VAL A 146 -3.48 -12.40 16.34
CA VAL A 146 -3.38 -12.63 14.89
C VAL A 146 -2.48 -13.82 14.53
N GLY A 147 -1.49 -14.14 15.35
CA GLY A 147 -0.66 -15.33 15.16
C GLY A 147 -1.42 -16.66 15.24
N LYS A 148 -2.67 -16.66 15.75
CA LYS A 148 -3.57 -17.84 15.80
C LYS A 148 -4.62 -17.81 14.68
N MET A 149 -4.60 -16.82 13.81
CA MET A 149 -5.52 -16.67 12.69
C MET A 149 -4.94 -17.33 11.43
N SER A 150 -5.82 -17.75 10.50
CA SER A 150 -5.36 -18.18 9.18
C SER A 150 -4.72 -17.02 8.41
N ILE A 151 -3.86 -17.32 7.43
CA ILE A 151 -3.18 -16.28 6.64
C ILE A 151 -4.19 -15.36 5.92
N GLY A 152 -5.30 -15.90 5.40
CA GLY A 152 -6.35 -15.10 4.80
C GLY A 152 -7.12 -14.22 5.80
N GLN A 153 -7.23 -14.64 7.09
CA GLN A 153 -7.75 -13.77 8.15
C GLN A 153 -6.75 -12.67 8.51
N GLN A 154 -5.47 -13.01 8.63
CA GLN A 154 -4.40 -12.05 8.86
C GLN A 154 -4.34 -11.00 7.74
N GLN A 155 -4.48 -11.42 6.48
CA GLN A 155 -4.51 -10.52 5.34
C GLN A 155 -5.67 -9.51 5.42
N ARG A 156 -6.85 -9.95 5.83
CA ARG A 156 -8.00 -9.06 6.05
C ARG A 156 -7.76 -8.05 7.19
N VAL A 157 -7.11 -8.47 8.27
CA VAL A 157 -6.68 -7.56 9.35
C VAL A 157 -5.67 -6.53 8.83
N ALA A 158 -4.67 -6.95 8.05
CA ALA A 158 -3.65 -6.07 7.49
C ALA A 158 -4.24 -5.04 6.50
N ILE A 159 -5.25 -5.43 5.72
CA ILE A 159 -5.98 -4.52 4.83
C ILE A 159 -6.67 -3.42 5.64
N ILE A 160 -7.46 -3.77 6.68
CA ILE A 160 -8.11 -2.77 7.53
C ILE A 160 -7.07 -1.85 8.17
N ARG A 161 -6.01 -2.43 8.76
CA ARG A 161 -4.92 -1.65 9.37
C ARG A 161 -4.27 -0.68 8.39
N CYS A 162 -4.14 -1.05 7.12
CA CYS A 162 -3.54 -0.20 6.11
C CYS A 162 -4.40 1.03 5.79
N VAL A 163 -5.72 0.88 5.71
CA VAL A 163 -6.65 1.97 5.36
C VAL A 163 -7.09 2.83 6.55
N CYS A 164 -6.69 2.48 7.78
CA CYS A 164 -7.05 3.21 9.00
C CYS A 164 -6.38 4.57 9.18
N GLN A 165 -5.51 4.98 8.28
CA GLN A 165 -4.81 6.26 8.35
C GLN A 165 -5.22 7.17 7.19
N PRO A 166 -4.91 8.46 7.27
CA PRO A 166 -4.97 9.33 6.10
C PRO A 166 -3.90 8.95 5.07
N PHE A 167 -4.23 9.05 3.78
CA PHE A 167 -3.25 8.85 2.70
C PHE A 167 -3.63 9.61 1.43
N SER A 168 -2.61 10.02 0.66
CA SER A 168 -2.71 10.51 -0.71
C SER A 168 -2.52 9.37 -1.70
N PHE A 169 -1.68 8.39 -1.33
CA PHE A 169 -1.46 7.17 -2.08
C PHE A 169 -1.48 5.95 -1.16
N LEU A 170 -2.10 4.89 -1.65
CA LEU A 170 -2.11 3.57 -1.04
C LEU A 170 -1.30 2.62 -1.91
N LEU A 171 -0.18 2.13 -1.37
CA LEU A 171 0.67 1.13 -2.01
C LEU A 171 0.26 -0.25 -1.52
N ILE A 172 0.05 -1.20 -2.43
CA ILE A 172 -0.43 -2.53 -2.09
C ILE A 172 0.42 -3.58 -2.84
N ASP A 173 1.15 -4.39 -2.09
CA ASP A 173 2.01 -5.43 -2.65
C ASP A 173 1.35 -6.81 -2.54
N GLU A 174 0.87 -7.31 -3.67
CA GLU A 174 0.20 -8.61 -3.82
C GLU A 174 -0.94 -8.89 -2.78
N PRO A 175 -1.95 -8.02 -2.70
CA PRO A 175 -2.91 -7.98 -1.58
C PRO A 175 -3.86 -9.16 -1.46
N VAL A 176 -3.96 -10.01 -2.48
CA VAL A 176 -5.04 -11.02 -2.57
C VAL A 176 -4.52 -12.45 -2.77
N SER A 177 -3.24 -12.68 -2.54
CA SER A 177 -2.61 -13.99 -2.72
C SER A 177 -3.28 -15.13 -1.93
N HIS A 178 -3.95 -14.81 -0.83
CA HIS A 178 -4.59 -15.77 0.08
C HIS A 178 -6.09 -15.50 0.29
N LEU A 179 -6.72 -14.68 -0.56
CA LEU A 179 -8.15 -14.40 -0.50
C LEU A 179 -8.90 -15.16 -1.58
N ASP A 180 -10.03 -15.75 -1.23
CA ASP A 180 -11.00 -16.24 -2.20
C ASP A 180 -11.70 -15.07 -2.92
N ALA A 181 -12.46 -15.36 -3.97
CA ALA A 181 -13.08 -14.34 -4.82
C ALA A 181 -14.04 -13.41 -4.04
N GLU A 182 -14.79 -13.94 -3.06
CA GLU A 182 -15.72 -13.13 -2.27
C GLU A 182 -14.99 -12.20 -1.31
N ASN A 183 -13.98 -12.71 -0.61
CA ASN A 183 -13.17 -11.88 0.29
C ASN A 183 -12.33 -10.87 -0.48
N ASN A 184 -11.83 -11.21 -1.69
CA ASN A 184 -11.17 -10.25 -2.58
C ASN A 184 -12.13 -9.09 -2.92
N LYS A 185 -13.37 -9.38 -3.32
CA LYS A 185 -14.37 -8.35 -3.64
C LYS A 185 -14.64 -7.43 -2.43
N ARG A 186 -14.90 -8.01 -1.26
CA ARG A 186 -15.17 -7.24 -0.02
C ARG A 186 -13.97 -6.37 0.38
N ALA A 187 -12.75 -6.89 0.26
CA ALA A 187 -11.53 -6.15 0.52
C ALA A 187 -11.34 -4.98 -0.46
N ALA A 188 -11.58 -5.24 -1.75
CA ALA A 188 -11.52 -4.22 -2.80
C ALA A 188 -12.53 -3.09 -2.55
N GLU A 189 -13.75 -3.40 -2.11
CA GLU A 189 -14.77 -2.39 -1.77
C GLU A 189 -14.31 -1.49 -0.61
N ILE A 190 -13.70 -2.04 0.44
CA ILE A 190 -13.17 -1.24 1.56
C ILE A 190 -12.04 -0.34 1.09
N ILE A 191 -11.08 -0.90 0.36
CA ILE A 191 -9.93 -0.17 -0.17
C ILE A 191 -10.38 0.97 -1.08
N GLN A 192 -11.26 0.66 -2.04
CA GLN A 192 -11.77 1.65 -3.01
C GLN A 192 -12.57 2.76 -2.31
N SER A 193 -13.43 2.40 -1.34
CA SER A 193 -14.20 3.36 -0.56
C SER A 193 -13.28 4.29 0.25
N ALA A 194 -12.29 3.71 0.95
CA ALA A 194 -11.34 4.49 1.73
C ALA A 194 -10.47 5.43 0.88
N ALA A 195 -10.03 4.97 -0.30
CA ALA A 195 -9.28 5.79 -1.24
C ALA A 195 -10.13 6.91 -1.84
N SER A 196 -11.34 6.59 -2.30
CA SER A 196 -12.27 7.56 -2.90
C SER A 196 -12.67 8.67 -1.91
N ALA A 197 -12.94 8.30 -0.64
CA ALA A 197 -13.28 9.27 0.40
C ALA A 197 -12.16 10.30 0.67
N GLN A 198 -10.92 9.97 0.32
CA GLN A 198 -9.75 10.83 0.50
C GLN A 198 -9.24 11.45 -0.82
N GLY A 199 -9.87 11.12 -1.95
CA GLY A 199 -9.36 11.45 -3.28
C GLY A 199 -7.95 10.92 -3.51
N ALA A 200 -7.64 9.73 -2.95
CA ALA A 200 -6.33 9.13 -2.99
C ALA A 200 -6.13 8.23 -4.21
N GLY A 201 -4.88 8.09 -4.66
CA GLY A 201 -4.49 7.13 -5.69
C GLY A 201 -4.14 5.77 -5.08
N ILE A 202 -4.30 4.70 -5.87
CA ILE A 202 -3.90 3.34 -5.50
C ILE A 202 -2.82 2.86 -6.48
N ILE A 203 -1.75 2.28 -5.95
CA ILE A 203 -0.72 1.58 -6.72
C ILE A 203 -0.65 0.15 -6.18
N ALA A 204 -1.21 -0.79 -6.93
CA ALA A 204 -1.25 -2.20 -6.54
C ALA A 204 -0.36 -3.05 -7.46
N THR A 205 0.40 -3.98 -6.89
CA THR A 205 1.17 -4.96 -7.64
C THR A 205 0.43 -6.31 -7.71
N SER A 206 0.66 -7.09 -8.77
CA SER A 206 0.02 -8.39 -8.97
C SER A 206 0.92 -9.37 -9.73
N VAL A 207 0.77 -10.67 -9.41
CA VAL A 207 1.30 -11.80 -10.18
C VAL A 207 0.13 -12.55 -10.82
N GLY A 208 -0.73 -11.84 -11.59
CA GLY A 208 -1.86 -12.43 -12.31
C GLY A 208 -3.19 -12.50 -11.54
N ASN A 209 -3.19 -12.57 -10.21
CA ASN A 209 -4.42 -12.48 -9.41
C ASN A 209 -4.58 -11.04 -8.89
N ARG A 210 -5.50 -10.28 -9.49
CA ARG A 210 -5.70 -8.85 -9.19
C ARG A 210 -6.68 -8.65 -8.05
N ILE A 211 -6.44 -7.59 -7.28
CA ILE A 211 -7.48 -7.06 -6.40
C ILE A 211 -8.62 -6.46 -7.26
N GLY A 212 -9.86 -6.68 -6.83
CA GLY A 212 -11.08 -6.28 -7.57
C GLY A 212 -11.41 -4.78 -7.53
N ILE A 213 -10.40 -3.90 -7.60
CA ILE A 213 -10.60 -2.43 -7.70
C ILE A 213 -10.82 -2.00 -9.15
N ASN A 214 -11.41 -0.82 -9.33
CA ASN A 214 -11.45 -0.17 -10.65
C ASN A 214 -10.04 0.26 -11.03
N VAL A 215 -9.58 -0.09 -12.21
CA VAL A 215 -8.21 0.16 -12.71
C VAL A 215 -8.26 1.23 -13.80
N ASP A 216 -7.57 2.36 -13.59
CA ASP A 216 -7.43 3.41 -14.60
C ASP A 216 -6.26 3.11 -15.55
N THR A 217 -5.18 2.55 -15.02
CA THR A 217 -3.98 2.23 -15.82
C THR A 217 -3.39 0.90 -15.39
N LEU A 218 -3.12 0.05 -16.37
CA LEU A 218 -2.39 -1.21 -16.21
C LEU A 218 -0.99 -1.03 -16.79
N LEU A 219 0.03 -1.36 -16.01
CA LEU A 219 1.43 -1.35 -16.40
C LEU A 219 2.04 -2.75 -16.25
N HIS A 220 3.09 -3.02 -17.01
CA HIS A 220 3.87 -4.26 -16.93
C HIS A 220 5.32 -3.95 -16.54
N LEU A 221 5.87 -4.80 -15.65
CA LEU A 221 7.27 -4.79 -15.21
C LEU A 221 8.03 -5.90 -15.88
#